data_807e99a0c40376b06ea81e041cd341f0
#
_entry.id   807e99a0c40376b06ea81e041cd341f0
#
_cell.length_a   1.000
_cell.length_b   1.000
_cell.length_c   1.000
_cell.angle_alpha   90.00
_cell.angle_beta   90.00
_cell.angle_gamma   90.00
#
_symmetry.space_group_name_H-M   'P 1'
#
loop_
_entity.id
_entity.type
_entity.pdbx_description
1 polymer ?
#
loop_
_entity_poly.entity_id
_entity_poly.type
_entity_poly.pdbx_seq_one_letter_code
_entity_poly.pdbx_strand_id
1 'polypeptide(L)'
;MSAREAVNLVRSRKNVKMPKFPTGMSKADFLARLRNERRVELAFEGYRFWDLRRWKALGDMKDIYKVNIEKRADGTLTFAKEKLCTYEITDKMYFYPISNAERYKNTNLKQNPGWGE
;
A
#
# COMPACT_ATOMS: atom_id res chain seq x y z
N MET A 1 -8.75 23.61 -7.62
CA MET A 1 -7.86 22.56 -8.17
C MET A 1 -8.53 21.22 -8.00
N SER A 2 -8.70 20.46 -9.08
CA SER A 2 -9.26 19.11 -9.02
C SER A 2 -8.21 18.09 -8.55
N ALA A 3 -8.66 16.90 -8.10
CA ALA A 3 -7.75 15.83 -7.71
C ALA A 3 -6.81 15.42 -8.86
N ARG A 4 -7.29 15.44 -10.10
CA ARG A 4 -6.48 15.17 -11.29
C ARG A 4 -5.39 16.21 -11.52
N GLU A 5 -5.71 17.48 -11.35
CA GLU A 5 -4.73 18.56 -11.46
C GLU A 5 -3.63 18.41 -10.42
N ALA A 6 -4.00 18.10 -9.17
CA ALA A 6 -3.04 17.88 -8.10
C ALA A 6 -2.07 16.73 -8.39
N VAL A 7 -2.58 15.58 -8.86
CA VAL A 7 -1.73 14.44 -9.25
C VAL A 7 -0.84 14.82 -10.44
N ASN A 8 -1.38 15.50 -11.43
CA ASN A 8 -0.63 15.89 -12.61
C ASN A 8 0.48 16.91 -12.30
N LEU A 9 0.32 17.75 -11.28
CA LEU A 9 1.41 18.61 -10.79
C LEU A 9 2.59 17.78 -10.28
N VAL A 10 2.31 16.74 -9.48
CA VAL A 10 3.35 15.82 -8.99
C VAL A 10 4.05 15.13 -10.17
N ARG A 11 3.28 14.59 -11.12
CA ARG A 11 3.80 13.85 -12.28
C ARG A 11 4.59 14.72 -13.26
N SER A 12 4.23 16.00 -13.38
CA SER A 12 4.88 16.95 -14.30
C SER A 12 6.15 17.60 -13.75
N ARG A 13 6.59 17.23 -12.54
CA ARG A 13 7.84 17.77 -11.94
C ARG A 13 9.00 17.63 -12.92
N LYS A 14 9.87 18.64 -12.93
CA LYS A 14 10.97 18.78 -13.89
C LYS A 14 11.84 17.53 -14.02
N ASN A 15 12.07 16.82 -12.92
CA ASN A 15 12.93 15.64 -12.86
C ASN A 15 12.17 14.31 -13.11
N VAL A 16 10.84 14.32 -13.13
CA VAL A 16 10.00 13.12 -13.27
C VAL A 16 9.38 13.03 -14.64
N LYS A 17 8.76 14.10 -15.14
CA LYS A 17 8.14 14.22 -16.47
C LYS A 17 7.25 13.04 -16.89
N MET A 18 6.47 12.52 -15.95
CA MET A 18 5.54 11.41 -16.22
C MET A 18 4.32 11.89 -17.01
N PRO A 19 3.75 11.05 -17.89
CA PRO A 19 2.52 11.37 -18.61
C PRO A 19 1.38 11.72 -17.64
N LYS A 20 0.58 12.72 -18.01
CA LYS A 20 -0.59 13.12 -17.20
C LYS A 20 -1.63 11.98 -17.13
N PHE A 21 -2.41 11.95 -16.08
CA PHE A 21 -3.57 11.07 -15.99
C PHE A 21 -4.59 11.44 -17.08
N PRO A 22 -5.13 10.46 -17.83
CA PRO A 22 -6.11 10.69 -18.88
C PRO A 22 -7.36 11.41 -18.36
N THR A 23 -8.03 12.13 -19.26
CA THR A 23 -9.39 12.63 -19.03
C THR A 23 -10.42 11.51 -19.23
N GLY A 24 -11.61 11.65 -18.65
CA GLY A 24 -12.70 10.67 -18.85
C GLY A 24 -12.58 9.36 -18.07
N MET A 25 -11.62 9.24 -17.15
CA MET A 25 -11.53 8.05 -16.30
C MET A 25 -12.71 7.93 -15.36
N SER A 26 -13.17 6.70 -15.12
CA SER A 26 -14.12 6.42 -14.04
C SER A 26 -13.52 6.77 -12.67
N LYS A 27 -14.38 7.01 -11.67
CA LYS A 27 -13.92 7.22 -10.30
C LYS A 27 -13.12 6.04 -9.75
N ALA A 28 -13.53 4.82 -10.08
CA ALA A 28 -12.86 3.59 -9.65
C ALA A 28 -11.45 3.49 -10.25
N ASP A 29 -11.31 3.68 -11.56
CA ASP A 29 -10.02 3.65 -12.25
C ASP A 29 -9.09 4.76 -11.77
N PHE A 30 -9.64 5.96 -11.57
CA PHE A 30 -8.88 7.08 -11.03
C PHE A 30 -8.32 6.76 -9.64
N LEU A 31 -9.15 6.21 -8.74
CA LEU A 31 -8.71 5.83 -7.39
C LEU A 31 -7.67 4.71 -7.42
N ALA A 32 -7.86 3.70 -8.26
CA ALA A 32 -6.89 2.60 -8.40
C ALA A 32 -5.52 3.13 -8.86
N ARG A 33 -5.51 3.99 -9.88
CA ARG A 33 -4.27 4.63 -10.37
C ARG A 33 -3.66 5.57 -9.35
N LEU A 34 -4.46 6.36 -8.64
CA LEU A 34 -3.99 7.26 -7.59
C LEU A 34 -3.33 6.49 -6.44
N ARG A 35 -3.92 5.38 -6.01
CA ARG A 35 -3.35 4.51 -4.98
C ARG A 35 -2.02 3.89 -5.42
N ASN A 36 -1.94 3.49 -6.70
CA ASN A 36 -0.70 2.97 -7.26
C ASN A 36 0.38 4.07 -7.40
N GLU A 37 0.00 5.27 -7.86
CA GLU A 37 0.90 6.43 -7.92
C GLU A 37 1.49 6.72 -6.54
N ARG A 38 0.63 6.79 -5.52
CA ARG A 38 1.07 7.01 -4.15
C ARG A 38 2.01 5.93 -3.66
N ARG A 39 1.75 4.66 -4.01
CA ARG A 39 2.63 3.53 -3.66
C ARG A 39 4.02 3.66 -4.25
N VAL A 40 4.10 4.10 -5.50
CA VAL A 40 5.38 4.26 -6.23
C VAL A 40 6.13 5.50 -5.73
N GLU A 41 5.42 6.62 -5.61
CA GLU A 41 6.00 7.91 -5.22
C GLU A 41 6.58 7.89 -3.80
N LEU A 42 5.89 7.22 -2.86
CA LEU A 42 6.28 7.12 -1.46
C LEU A 42 6.90 5.74 -1.13
N ALA A 43 7.53 5.11 -2.13
CA ALA A 43 8.21 3.84 -1.92
C ALA A 43 9.35 4.02 -0.89
N PHE A 44 9.47 3.05 0.02
CA PHE A 44 10.46 3.02 1.11
C PHE A 44 10.29 4.09 2.21
N GLU A 45 9.23 4.90 2.16
CA GLU A 45 8.93 5.92 3.19
C GLU A 45 8.01 5.40 4.31
N GLY A 46 7.65 4.12 4.33
CA GLY A 46 6.81 3.51 5.37
C GLY A 46 5.31 3.79 5.26
N TYR A 47 4.87 4.61 4.31
CA TYR A 47 3.46 5.00 4.18
C TYR A 47 2.52 3.88 3.74
N ARG A 48 3.01 2.89 2.96
CA ARG A 48 2.18 1.82 2.40
C ARG A 48 1.42 1.04 3.46
N PHE A 49 2.05 0.77 4.59
CA PHE A 49 1.45 0.07 5.72
C PHE A 49 0.21 0.80 6.28
N TRP A 50 0.31 2.12 6.45
CA TRP A 50 -0.77 2.95 6.95
C TRP A 50 -1.86 3.16 5.92
N ASP A 51 -1.50 3.35 4.66
CA ASP A 51 -2.44 3.52 3.55
C ASP A 51 -3.35 2.30 3.40
N LEU A 52 -2.80 1.08 3.46
CA LEU A 52 -3.58 -0.15 3.35
C LEU A 52 -4.56 -0.33 4.51
N ARG A 53 -4.16 0.04 5.72
CA ARG A 53 -5.09 0.05 6.86
C ARG A 53 -6.19 1.07 6.68
N ARG A 54 -5.85 2.30 6.35
CA ARG A 54 -6.81 3.39 6.15
C ARG A 54 -7.79 3.10 5.03
N TRP A 55 -7.36 2.42 3.99
CA TRP A 55 -8.21 2.03 2.86
C TRP A 55 -8.95 0.71 3.06
N LYS A 56 -8.75 0.02 4.18
CA LYS A 56 -9.22 -1.34 4.44
C LYS A 56 -8.82 -2.31 3.31
N ALA A 57 -7.58 -2.22 2.88
CA ALA A 57 -7.02 -2.94 1.73
C ALA A 57 -5.80 -3.81 2.11
N LEU A 58 -5.73 -4.31 3.34
CA LEU A 58 -4.65 -5.22 3.76
C LEU A 58 -4.60 -6.50 2.92
N GLY A 59 -5.74 -6.92 2.36
CA GLY A 59 -5.81 -8.04 1.43
C GLY A 59 -4.87 -7.91 0.22
N ASP A 60 -4.53 -6.69 -0.20
CA ASP A 60 -3.56 -6.43 -1.27
C ASP A 60 -2.13 -6.89 -0.91
N MET A 61 -1.86 -7.14 0.37
CA MET A 61 -0.58 -7.66 0.87
C MET A 61 -0.65 -9.11 1.33
N LYS A 62 -1.77 -9.80 1.09
CA LYS A 62 -1.94 -11.18 1.50
C LYS A 62 -0.86 -12.09 0.91
N ASP A 63 -0.60 -11.95 -0.37
CA ASP A 63 0.37 -12.75 -1.08
C ASP A 63 1.65 -11.96 -1.36
N ILE A 64 2.77 -12.47 -0.87
CA ILE A 64 4.09 -11.89 -1.12
C ILE A 64 4.80 -12.71 -2.18
N TYR A 65 5.39 -12.00 -3.12
CA TYR A 65 6.11 -12.57 -4.24
C TYR A 65 7.57 -12.13 -4.24
N LYS A 66 8.45 -13.02 -4.65
CA LYS A 66 9.82 -12.70 -5.06
C LYS A 66 9.92 -12.73 -6.58
N VAL A 67 10.92 -12.06 -7.10
CA VAL A 67 11.28 -12.14 -8.52
C VAL A 67 12.65 -12.78 -8.62
N ASN A 68 12.71 -13.95 -9.24
CA ASN A 68 13.97 -14.60 -9.58
C ASN A 68 14.49 -13.98 -10.89
N ILE A 69 15.70 -13.48 -10.87
CA ILE A 69 16.36 -12.87 -12.02
C ILE A 69 17.52 -13.75 -12.41
N GLU A 70 17.47 -14.31 -13.61
CA GLU A 70 18.52 -15.15 -14.15
C GLU A 70 19.18 -14.48 -15.35
N LYS A 71 20.49 -14.43 -15.36
CA LYS A 71 21.29 -13.94 -16.50
C LYS A 71 21.72 -15.13 -17.35
N ARG A 72 21.27 -15.15 -18.60
CA ARG A 72 21.68 -16.16 -19.59
C ARG A 72 23.09 -15.93 -20.10
N ALA A 73 23.67 -16.95 -20.75
CA ALA A 73 25.01 -16.86 -21.32
C ALA A 73 25.16 -15.78 -22.39
N ASP A 74 24.08 -15.47 -23.11
CA ASP A 74 23.99 -14.38 -24.09
C ASP A 74 23.86 -12.97 -23.47
N GLY A 75 23.82 -12.88 -22.13
CA GLY A 75 23.67 -11.64 -21.39
C GLY A 75 22.22 -11.19 -21.18
N THR A 76 21.23 -11.89 -21.75
CA THR A 76 19.81 -11.58 -21.53
C THR A 76 19.39 -11.91 -20.11
N LEU A 77 18.44 -11.11 -19.56
CA LEU A 77 17.84 -11.32 -18.24
C LEU A 77 16.45 -11.93 -18.41
N THR A 78 16.17 -12.99 -17.66
CA THR A 78 14.83 -13.54 -17.51
C THR A 78 14.31 -13.26 -16.11
N PHE A 79 13.00 -13.00 -16.03
CA PHE A 79 12.32 -12.65 -14.78
C PHE A 79 11.21 -13.67 -14.55
N ALA A 80 11.26 -14.35 -13.42
CA ALA A 80 10.21 -15.28 -13.00
C ALA A 80 9.62 -14.84 -11.66
N LYS A 81 8.30 -14.63 -11.62
CA LYS A 81 7.58 -14.30 -10.39
C LYS A 81 7.21 -15.58 -9.66
N GLU A 82 7.62 -15.69 -8.41
CA GLU A 82 7.35 -16.85 -7.55
C GLU A 82 6.71 -16.38 -6.25
N LYS A 83 5.68 -17.09 -5.79
CA LYS A 83 5.02 -16.80 -4.52
C LYS A 83 5.92 -17.23 -3.37
N LEU A 84 6.26 -16.30 -2.51
CA LEU A 84 7.10 -16.51 -1.34
C LEU A 84 6.29 -17.03 -0.14
N CYS A 85 5.22 -16.30 0.20
CA CYS A 85 4.35 -16.68 1.31
C CYS A 85 2.97 -16.03 1.17
N THR A 86 2.03 -16.53 1.96
CA THR A 86 0.68 -15.97 2.11
C THR A 86 0.49 -15.62 3.58
N TYR A 87 0.08 -14.38 3.86
CA TYR A 87 -0.31 -13.94 5.20
C TYR A 87 -1.81 -14.12 5.41
N GLU A 88 -2.17 -14.56 6.59
CA GLU A 88 -3.56 -14.49 7.02
C GLU A 88 -3.89 -13.06 7.45
N ILE A 89 -4.87 -12.45 6.79
CA ILE A 89 -5.34 -11.10 7.10
C ILE A 89 -6.67 -11.21 7.83
N THR A 90 -6.73 -10.69 9.03
CA THR A 90 -7.93 -10.64 9.88
C THR A 90 -8.34 -9.20 10.17
N ASP A 91 -9.61 -8.97 10.48
CA ASP A 91 -10.16 -7.63 10.71
C ASP A 91 -9.49 -6.89 11.87
N LYS A 92 -9.03 -7.60 12.89
CA LYS A 92 -8.28 -6.98 14.00
C LYS A 92 -7.01 -6.26 13.56
N MET A 93 -6.41 -6.67 12.42
CA MET A 93 -5.16 -6.08 11.92
C MET A 93 -5.33 -4.65 11.40
N TYR A 94 -6.56 -4.18 11.18
CA TYR A 94 -6.82 -2.78 10.85
C TYR A 94 -6.64 -1.84 12.04
N PHE A 95 -6.61 -2.38 13.26
CA PHE A 95 -6.44 -1.64 14.51
C PHE A 95 -5.21 -2.15 15.26
N TYR A 96 -4.54 -1.27 15.99
CA TYR A 96 -3.51 -1.71 16.94
C TYR A 96 -4.14 -2.11 18.26
N PRO A 97 -3.57 -3.10 18.96
CA PRO A 97 -3.96 -3.35 20.34
C PRO A 97 -3.52 -2.17 21.21
N ILE A 98 -4.37 -1.81 22.16
CA ILE A 98 -4.02 -0.86 23.20
C ILE A 98 -3.17 -1.61 24.24
N SER A 99 -2.03 -1.08 24.62
CA SER A 99 -1.14 -1.76 25.57
C SER A 99 -1.82 -1.95 26.93
N ASN A 100 -1.57 -3.07 27.57
CA ASN A 100 -2.12 -3.32 28.91
C ASN A 100 -1.66 -2.27 29.92
N ALA A 101 -0.46 -1.74 29.78
CA ALA A 101 0.04 -0.65 30.64
C ALA A 101 -0.88 0.58 30.60
N GLU A 102 -1.40 0.95 29.43
CA GLU A 102 -2.33 2.08 29.31
C GLU A 102 -3.73 1.72 29.82
N ARG A 103 -4.18 0.50 29.59
CA ARG A 103 -5.47 0.00 30.10
C ARG A 103 -5.50 -0.08 31.62
N TYR A 104 -4.39 -0.42 32.26
CA TYR A 104 -4.29 -0.42 33.72
C TYR A 104 -4.32 0.97 34.33
N LYS A 105 -3.81 1.98 33.62
CA LYS A 105 -3.91 3.39 34.06
C LYS A 105 -5.32 3.94 33.92
N ASN A 106 -6.08 3.46 32.94
CA ASN A 106 -7.44 3.91 32.68
C ASN A 106 -8.37 2.70 32.45
N THR A 107 -9.07 2.29 33.47
CA THR A 107 -10.00 1.14 33.46
C THR A 107 -11.19 1.32 32.53
N ASN A 108 -11.50 2.56 32.11
CA ASN A 108 -12.55 2.83 31.12
C ASN A 108 -12.08 2.58 29.68
N LEU A 109 -10.78 2.35 29.47
CA LEU A 109 -10.20 2.15 28.15
C LEU A 109 -10.41 0.70 27.69
N LYS A 110 -11.42 0.51 26.84
CA LYS A 110 -11.72 -0.80 26.23
C LYS A 110 -10.73 -1.13 25.12
N GLN A 111 -10.40 -2.41 25.00
CA GLN A 111 -9.53 -2.89 23.93
C GLN A 111 -10.17 -2.76 22.55
N ASN A 112 -9.34 -2.60 21.53
CA ASN A 112 -9.80 -2.62 20.16
C ASN A 112 -10.37 -4.01 19.77
N PRO A 113 -11.38 -4.06 18.88
CA PRO A 113 -12.04 -5.32 18.52
C PRO A 113 -11.06 -6.38 18.02
N GLY A 114 -11.25 -7.62 18.51
CA GLY A 114 -10.46 -8.77 18.09
C GLY A 114 -9.12 -8.98 18.80
N TRP A 115 -8.78 -8.11 19.78
CA TRP A 115 -7.52 -8.21 20.56
C TRP A 115 -7.69 -8.74 21.98
N GLY A 116 -8.86 -9.30 22.29
CA GLY A 116 -9.21 -9.76 23.63
C GLY A 116 -9.72 -8.64 24.53
N GLU A 117 -10.08 -8.99 25.75
CA GLU A 117 -10.50 -8.03 26.79
C GLU A 117 -9.29 -7.47 27.55
#